data_af317b332fb03183a5533b5ba8d13406
#
_entry.id   af317b332fb03183a5533b5ba8d13406
#
_cell.length_a   1.000
_cell.length_b   1.000
_cell.length_c   1.000
_cell.angle_alpha   90.00
_cell.angle_beta   90.00
_cell.angle_gamma   90.00
#
_symmetry.space_group_name_H-M   'P 1'
#
loop_
_entity.id
_entity.type
_entity.pdbx_description
1 polymer ?
#
loop_
_entity_poly.entity_id
_entity_poly.type
_entity_poly.pdbx_seq_one_letter_code
_entity_poly.pdbx_strand_id
1 'polypeptide(L)'
;MSIRGYRGVPILKNGVRIDSDFRTGSALSEMQGVESIQVIKGSAAVTQGIGNDLGSAGGVINVVTKTPKFTNEGEVSLRAGSWGLFRPTFDVQSVLDKNQTIAFRMNGAFERSDNYRPVIHSNRVYINPSLEWRPDDKTSVTIEMDYLNDNRTPYTSSVNLSKDTEENLYDMPHNKFLGFKNDNVNN
;
A
#
# COMPACT_ATOMS: atom_id res chain seq x y z
N MET A 1 -5.64 -9.08 7.50
CA MET A 1 -4.58 -8.97 8.54
C MET A 1 -5.08 -9.50 9.87
N SER A 2 -4.20 -9.93 10.76
CA SER A 2 -4.56 -10.34 12.12
C SER A 2 -3.56 -9.80 13.13
N ILE A 3 -4.03 -9.37 14.31
CA ILE A 3 -3.21 -8.97 15.45
C ILE A 3 -3.67 -9.78 16.67
N ARG A 4 -2.77 -10.48 17.36
CA ARG A 4 -3.09 -11.33 18.53
C ARG A 4 -4.22 -12.33 18.30
N GLY A 5 -4.30 -12.92 17.09
CA GLY A 5 -5.35 -13.87 16.72
C GLY A 5 -6.68 -13.26 16.26
N TYR A 6 -6.89 -11.96 16.46
CA TYR A 6 -8.08 -11.26 15.97
C TYR A 6 -7.93 -10.96 14.48
N ARG A 7 -8.89 -11.38 13.67
CA ARG A 7 -8.95 -11.11 12.22
C ARG A 7 -9.73 -9.82 11.97
N GLY A 8 -9.50 -9.21 10.80
CA GLY A 8 -10.23 -8.00 10.41
C GLY A 8 -9.75 -6.75 11.15
N VAL A 9 -8.45 -6.63 11.37
CA VAL A 9 -7.86 -5.43 11.98
C VAL A 9 -8.09 -4.24 11.07
N PRO A 10 -8.74 -3.16 11.56
CA PRO A 10 -8.98 -1.97 10.76
C PRO A 10 -7.67 -1.27 10.41
N ILE A 11 -7.63 -0.73 9.19
CA ILE A 11 -6.53 0.06 8.68
C ILE A 11 -7.00 1.50 8.53
N LEU A 12 -6.25 2.40 9.11
CA LEU A 12 -6.45 3.84 8.98
C LEU A 12 -5.36 4.42 8.06
N LYS A 13 -5.70 5.45 7.32
CA LYS A 13 -4.76 6.33 6.63
C LYS A 13 -4.91 7.73 7.21
N ASN A 14 -3.84 8.26 7.81
CA ASN A 14 -3.85 9.54 8.51
C ASN A 14 -5.01 9.67 9.53
N GLY A 15 -5.32 8.59 10.25
CA GLY A 15 -6.41 8.55 11.23
C GLY A 15 -7.80 8.30 10.63
N VAL A 16 -7.97 8.29 9.32
CA VAL A 16 -9.24 8.00 8.65
C VAL A 16 -9.30 6.53 8.26
N ARG A 17 -10.40 5.86 8.58
CA ARG A 17 -10.59 4.45 8.25
C ARG A 17 -10.67 4.25 6.73
N ILE A 18 -9.82 3.37 6.23
CA ILE A 18 -9.87 2.87 4.87
C ILE A 18 -10.42 1.45 4.95
N ASP A 19 -11.71 1.28 4.66
CA ASP A 19 -12.25 -0.06 4.48
C ASP A 19 -11.77 -0.60 3.15
N SER A 20 -10.74 -1.44 3.21
CA SER A 20 -10.50 -2.35 2.10
C SER A 20 -11.40 -3.55 2.31
N ASP A 21 -12.23 -3.85 1.34
CA ASP A 21 -12.90 -5.15 1.28
C ASP A 21 -11.83 -6.22 1.50
N PHE A 22 -12.11 -7.19 2.35
CA PHE A 22 -11.27 -8.34 2.69
C PHE A 22 -10.62 -9.01 1.45
N ARG A 23 -11.24 -8.83 0.29
CA ARG A 23 -10.82 -9.40 -0.99
C ARG A 23 -9.80 -8.55 -1.76
N THR A 24 -9.72 -7.27 -1.52
CA THR A 24 -8.90 -6.40 -2.36
C THR A 24 -7.50 -6.13 -1.83
N GLY A 25 -7.24 -6.29 -0.54
CA GLY A 25 -5.89 -6.15 0.04
C GLY A 25 -5.11 -4.90 -0.36
N SER A 26 -5.79 -3.95 -1.01
CA SER A 26 -5.16 -2.86 -1.75
C SER A 26 -4.74 -1.67 -0.89
N ALA A 27 -5.26 -1.57 0.34
CA ALA A 27 -4.99 -0.41 1.20
C ALA A 27 -3.49 -0.19 1.52
N LEU A 28 -2.67 -1.23 1.39
CA LEU A 28 -1.21 -1.17 1.59
C LEU A 28 -0.44 -1.68 0.36
N SER A 29 -1.03 -1.59 -0.82
CA SER A 29 -0.41 -2.11 -2.04
C SER A 29 0.81 -1.30 -2.48
N GLU A 30 0.91 -0.02 -2.09
CA GLU A 30 2.03 0.85 -2.41
C GLU A 30 2.58 1.54 -1.15
N MET A 31 3.89 1.37 -0.94
CA MET A 31 4.59 1.88 0.25
C MET A 31 5.36 3.18 -0.03
N GLN A 32 5.47 3.61 -1.27
CA GLN A 32 6.26 4.79 -1.64
C GLN A 32 5.74 6.07 -0.98
N GLY A 33 4.42 6.20 -0.84
CA GLY A 33 3.77 7.34 -0.17
C GLY A 33 3.70 7.24 1.35
N VAL A 34 4.24 6.17 1.96
CA VAL A 34 4.14 5.93 3.40
C VAL A 34 5.36 6.49 4.12
N GLU A 35 5.14 7.33 5.12
CA GLU A 35 6.17 7.83 6.03
C GLU A 35 6.39 6.84 7.19
N SER A 36 5.30 6.36 7.81
CA SER A 36 5.37 5.42 8.92
C SER A 36 4.11 4.56 9.07
N ILE A 37 4.26 3.42 9.73
CA ILE A 37 3.15 2.54 10.10
C ILE A 37 3.11 2.44 11.62
N GLN A 38 1.99 2.86 12.19
CA GLN A 38 1.73 2.82 13.63
C GLN A 38 0.80 1.65 13.94
N VAL A 39 1.22 0.75 14.82
CA VAL A 39 0.40 -0.36 15.29
C VAL A 39 -0.04 -0.07 16.72
N ILE A 40 -1.31 0.26 16.90
CA ILE A 40 -1.93 0.55 18.18
C ILE A 40 -2.61 -0.73 18.66
N LYS A 41 -2.12 -1.30 19.78
CA LYS A 41 -2.59 -2.59 20.30
C LYS A 41 -3.57 -2.40 21.46
N GLY A 42 -4.60 -3.26 21.52
CA GLY A 42 -5.52 -3.33 22.65
C GLY A 42 -6.53 -2.19 22.72
N SER A 43 -7.05 -1.93 23.91
CA SER A 43 -8.12 -0.95 24.18
C SER A 43 -7.74 0.52 23.92
N ALA A 44 -6.45 0.82 23.73
CA ALA A 44 -6.00 2.16 23.35
C ALA A 44 -6.58 2.65 22.02
N ALA A 45 -6.99 1.74 21.13
CA ALA A 45 -7.71 2.08 19.91
C ALA A 45 -9.09 2.70 20.20
N VAL A 46 -9.72 2.33 21.31
CA VAL A 46 -11.03 2.84 21.71
C VAL A 46 -10.92 4.23 22.33
N THR A 47 -9.84 4.53 23.05
CA THR A 47 -9.64 5.82 23.73
C THR A 47 -9.26 6.95 22.79
N GLN A 48 -8.84 6.65 21.56
CA GLN A 48 -8.51 7.67 20.56
C GLN A 48 -9.71 8.18 19.76
N GLY A 49 -10.94 7.93 20.20
CA GLY A 49 -12.15 8.43 19.54
C GLY A 49 -12.43 7.79 18.17
N ILE A 50 -11.71 6.77 17.83
CA ILE A 50 -11.91 5.98 16.63
C ILE A 50 -13.11 5.07 16.93
N GLY A 51 -14.28 5.51 16.52
CA GLY A 51 -15.61 5.10 16.92
C GLY A 51 -15.84 3.60 17.12
N ASN A 52 -16.89 3.27 17.85
CA ASN A 52 -17.31 1.94 18.30
C ASN A 52 -17.43 0.86 17.21
N ASP A 53 -17.39 1.26 15.94
CA ASP A 53 -17.48 0.38 14.77
C ASP A 53 -16.14 -0.28 14.37
N LEU A 54 -15.05 0.11 15.01
CA LEU A 54 -13.73 -0.43 14.73
C LEU A 54 -13.41 -1.73 15.44
N GLY A 55 -14.37 -2.32 16.08
CA GLY A 55 -14.58 -3.66 16.65
C GLY A 55 -13.45 -4.68 16.78
N SER A 56 -12.17 -4.31 16.65
CA SER A 56 -11.07 -5.27 16.81
C SER A 56 -10.39 -5.08 18.16
N ALA A 57 -10.66 -6.02 19.07
CA ALA A 57 -9.92 -6.11 20.34
C ALA A 57 -8.41 -6.33 20.14
N GLY A 58 -7.99 -6.68 18.93
CA GLY A 58 -6.58 -6.85 18.57
C GLY A 58 -5.80 -5.56 18.46
N GLY A 59 -6.45 -4.48 18.01
CA GLY A 59 -5.81 -3.18 17.77
C GLY A 59 -6.17 -2.56 16.42
N VAL A 60 -5.43 -1.52 16.05
CA VAL A 60 -5.60 -0.73 14.82
C VAL A 60 -4.24 -0.50 14.18
N ILE A 61 -4.19 -0.50 12.86
CA ILE A 61 -3.01 -0.11 12.08
C ILE A 61 -3.29 1.26 11.47
N ASN A 62 -2.46 2.26 11.79
CA ASN A 62 -2.53 3.57 11.16
C ASN A 62 -1.33 3.77 10.25
N VAL A 63 -1.60 4.05 8.99
CA VAL A 63 -0.62 4.39 7.96
C VAL A 63 -0.54 5.89 7.87
N VAL A 64 0.63 6.44 8.13
CA VAL A 64 0.91 7.88 8.01
C VAL A 64 1.59 8.12 6.68
N THR A 65 1.02 9.01 5.87
CA THR A 65 1.55 9.36 4.57
C THR A 65 2.64 10.42 4.66
N LYS A 66 3.47 10.48 3.62
CA LYS A 66 4.52 11.49 3.50
C LYS A 66 3.90 12.85 3.25
N THR A 67 4.14 13.79 4.16
CA THR A 67 3.76 15.20 4.04
C THR A 67 4.96 16.06 3.67
N PRO A 68 4.77 17.27 3.09
CA PRO A 68 5.87 18.19 2.81
C PRO A 68 6.64 18.55 4.09
N LYS A 69 7.97 18.53 3.99
CA LYS A 69 8.86 19.12 4.97
C LYS A 69 9.36 20.43 4.38
N PHE A 70 9.53 21.48 5.21
CA PHE A 70 10.00 22.79 4.72
C PHE A 70 11.50 22.77 4.43
N THR A 71 11.93 21.80 3.60
CA THR A 71 13.30 21.57 3.12
C THR A 71 13.28 21.29 1.62
N ASN A 72 14.40 21.59 0.95
CA ASN A 72 14.58 21.27 -0.46
C ASN A 72 15.40 19.99 -0.56
N GLU A 73 14.75 18.88 -0.86
CA GLU A 73 15.37 17.57 -0.93
C GLU A 73 14.78 16.76 -2.08
N GLY A 74 15.57 15.84 -2.61
CA GLY A 74 15.12 14.93 -3.64
C GLY A 74 15.86 13.61 -3.59
N GLU A 75 15.11 12.53 -3.75
CA GLU A 75 15.61 11.18 -3.85
C GLU A 75 15.04 10.50 -5.10
N VAL A 76 15.90 9.83 -5.84
CA VAL A 76 15.50 8.97 -6.95
C VAL A 76 16.17 7.62 -6.75
N SER A 77 15.40 6.54 -6.83
CA SER A 77 15.95 5.21 -6.75
C SER A 77 15.47 4.32 -7.88
N LEU A 78 16.28 3.32 -8.21
CA LEU A 78 15.97 2.32 -9.22
C LEU A 78 16.20 0.93 -8.66
N ARG A 79 15.16 0.11 -8.70
CA ARG A 79 15.27 -1.32 -8.44
C ARG A 79 15.07 -2.10 -9.73
N ALA A 80 16.05 -2.93 -10.07
CA ALA A 80 15.96 -3.88 -11.17
C ALA A 80 16.26 -5.28 -10.66
N GLY A 81 15.65 -6.29 -11.25
CA GLY A 81 15.80 -7.66 -10.79
C GLY A 81 15.38 -8.69 -11.83
N SER A 82 15.35 -9.94 -11.42
CA SER A 82 14.90 -11.06 -12.25
C SER A 82 13.44 -10.88 -12.68
N TRP A 83 13.06 -11.59 -13.73
CA TRP A 83 11.68 -11.58 -14.26
C TRP A 83 11.23 -10.21 -14.77
N GLY A 84 12.17 -9.44 -15.34
CA GLY A 84 11.86 -8.12 -15.89
C GLY A 84 11.47 -7.09 -14.84
N LEU A 85 11.78 -7.31 -13.55
CA LEU A 85 11.50 -6.33 -12.50
C LEU A 85 12.24 -5.03 -12.79
N PHE A 86 11.48 -3.99 -13.01
CA PHE A 86 11.95 -2.63 -13.18
C PHE A 86 11.06 -1.68 -12.36
N ARG A 87 11.66 -1.02 -11.36
CA ARG A 87 10.92 -0.15 -10.44
C ARG A 87 11.73 1.10 -10.12
N PRO A 88 11.60 2.16 -10.91
CA PRO A 88 12.03 3.51 -10.53
C PRO A 88 11.08 4.09 -9.49
N THR A 89 11.63 4.82 -8.54
CA THR A 89 10.87 5.62 -7.56
C THR A 89 11.49 7.00 -7.43
N PHE A 90 10.69 7.98 -7.06
CA PHE A 90 11.16 9.32 -6.76
C PHE A 90 10.42 9.90 -5.56
N ASP A 91 11.06 10.80 -4.85
CA ASP A 91 10.52 11.59 -3.75
C ASP A 91 11.20 12.94 -3.78
N VAL A 92 10.47 13.98 -4.09
CA VAL A 92 11.00 15.34 -4.23
C VAL A 92 10.15 16.29 -3.42
N GLN A 93 10.79 17.21 -2.72
CA GLN A 93 10.12 18.24 -1.94
C GLN A 93 10.85 19.57 -2.05
N SER A 94 10.11 20.65 -1.96
CA SER A 94 10.61 21.99 -2.06
C SER A 94 9.76 23.00 -1.32
N VAL A 95 10.40 24.02 -0.79
CA VAL A 95 9.75 25.24 -0.28
C VAL A 95 9.48 26.15 -1.48
N LEU A 96 8.22 26.60 -1.61
CA LEU A 96 7.79 27.36 -2.78
C LEU A 96 7.89 28.87 -2.60
N ASP A 97 7.99 29.35 -1.36
CA ASP A 97 8.03 30.76 -1.04
C ASP A 97 9.22 31.15 -0.14
N LYS A 98 9.61 32.42 -0.18
CA LYS A 98 10.73 32.96 0.61
C LYS A 98 10.47 32.97 2.11
N ASN A 99 9.20 33.04 2.50
CA ASN A 99 8.80 33.10 3.89
C ASN A 99 8.66 31.71 4.52
N GLN A 100 8.91 30.65 3.74
CA GLN A 100 8.77 29.25 4.15
C GLN A 100 7.37 28.93 4.70
N THR A 101 6.34 29.50 4.07
CA THR A 101 4.95 29.26 4.44
C THR A 101 4.27 28.22 3.57
N ILE A 102 4.85 27.91 2.38
CA ILE A 102 4.29 26.93 1.43
C ILE A 102 5.36 25.90 1.08
N ALA A 103 5.07 24.66 1.32
CA ALA A 103 5.92 23.54 0.92
C ALA A 103 5.14 22.54 0.05
N PHE A 104 5.83 21.96 -0.91
CA PHE A 104 5.32 20.94 -1.81
C PHE A 104 6.17 19.68 -1.72
N ARG A 105 5.53 18.52 -1.78
CA ARG A 105 6.18 17.22 -1.92
C ARG A 105 5.46 16.39 -2.96
N MET A 106 6.20 15.69 -3.76
CA MET A 106 5.67 14.72 -4.71
C MET A 106 6.51 13.46 -4.66
N ASN A 107 5.88 12.35 -4.41
CA ASN A 107 6.50 11.05 -4.47
C ASN A 107 5.75 10.14 -5.45
N GLY A 108 6.47 9.17 -5.99
CA GLY A 108 5.88 8.26 -6.93
C GLY A 108 6.73 7.03 -7.21
N ALA A 109 6.08 6.05 -7.79
CA ALA A 109 6.67 4.78 -8.20
C ALA A 109 6.04 4.30 -9.50
N PHE A 110 6.87 3.75 -10.35
CA PHE A 110 6.45 2.93 -11.47
C PHE A 110 7.00 1.52 -11.25
N GLU A 111 6.21 0.49 -11.48
CA GLU A 111 6.66 -0.89 -11.38
C GLU A 111 6.17 -1.69 -12.56
N ARG A 112 7.08 -2.43 -13.14
CA ARG A 112 6.78 -3.49 -14.09
C ARG A 112 7.52 -4.73 -13.66
N SER A 113 6.81 -5.85 -13.56
CA SER A 113 7.42 -7.14 -13.25
C SER A 113 6.61 -8.28 -13.83
N ASP A 114 7.30 -9.31 -14.25
CA ASP A 114 6.76 -10.61 -14.58
C ASP A 114 7.00 -11.57 -13.42
N ASN A 115 6.66 -12.83 -13.57
CA ASN A 115 6.85 -13.87 -12.56
C ASN A 115 7.44 -15.13 -13.18
N TYR A 116 8.04 -15.99 -12.35
CA TYR A 116 8.50 -17.32 -12.78
C TYR A 116 7.35 -18.20 -13.31
N ARG A 117 6.10 -17.89 -12.93
CA ARG A 117 4.91 -18.50 -13.51
C ARG A 117 4.48 -17.73 -14.73
N PRO A 118 4.32 -18.38 -15.89
CA PRO A 118 3.81 -17.73 -17.10
C PRO A 118 2.44 -17.07 -16.83
N VAL A 119 2.16 -15.97 -17.53
CA VAL A 119 0.88 -15.24 -17.45
C VAL A 119 0.76 -14.32 -16.24
N ILE A 120 1.59 -14.44 -15.20
CA ILE A 120 1.54 -13.54 -14.05
C ILE A 120 2.41 -12.33 -14.33
N HIS A 121 1.80 -11.16 -14.33
CA HIS A 121 2.46 -9.87 -14.49
C HIS A 121 1.90 -8.85 -13.49
N SER A 122 2.66 -7.82 -13.24
CA SER A 122 2.27 -6.67 -12.42
C SER A 122 2.76 -5.39 -13.08
N ASN A 123 1.85 -4.47 -13.33
CA ASN A 123 2.15 -3.11 -13.77
C ASN A 123 1.49 -2.15 -12.80
N ARG A 124 2.28 -1.28 -12.19
CA ARG A 124 1.79 -0.33 -11.20
C ARG A 124 2.33 1.06 -11.47
N VAL A 125 1.47 2.04 -11.34
CA VAL A 125 1.81 3.46 -11.37
C VAL A 125 1.23 4.10 -10.11
N TYR A 126 2.06 4.77 -9.34
CA TYR A 126 1.68 5.50 -8.16
C TYR A 126 2.24 6.91 -8.19
N ILE A 127 1.41 7.90 -7.89
CA ILE A 127 1.80 9.31 -7.75
C ILE A 127 1.03 9.91 -6.58
N ASN A 128 1.74 10.58 -5.69
CA ASN A 128 1.18 11.24 -4.52
C ASN A 128 1.77 12.64 -4.38
N PRO A 129 1.15 13.67 -4.98
CA PRO A 129 1.47 15.06 -4.72
C PRO A 129 0.81 15.52 -3.42
N SER A 130 1.50 16.35 -2.68
CA SER A 130 1.01 17.00 -1.45
C SER A 130 1.51 18.42 -1.34
N LEU A 131 0.67 19.29 -0.80
CA LEU A 131 0.96 20.71 -0.57
C LEU A 131 0.64 21.04 0.88
N GLU A 132 1.51 21.77 1.54
CA GLU A 132 1.28 22.26 2.87
C GLU A 132 1.43 23.77 2.92
N TRP A 133 0.44 24.43 3.52
CA TRP A 133 0.43 25.87 3.74
C TRP A 133 0.37 26.17 5.23
N ARG A 134 1.38 26.88 5.75
CA ARG A 134 1.51 27.34 7.13
C ARG A 134 1.64 28.87 7.18
N PRO A 135 0.55 29.61 7.17
CA PRO A 135 0.61 31.08 7.25
C PRO A 135 1.19 31.60 8.57
N ASP A 136 1.04 30.84 9.64
CA ASP A 136 1.53 31.13 10.98
C ASP A 136 1.83 29.82 11.75
N ASP A 137 2.42 29.94 12.95
CA ASP A 137 2.80 28.80 13.79
C ASP A 137 1.62 28.01 14.36
N LYS A 138 0.40 28.50 14.22
CA LYS A 138 -0.81 27.88 14.78
C LYS A 138 -1.70 27.25 13.72
N THR A 139 -1.50 27.62 12.46
CA THR A 139 -2.35 27.21 11.35
C THR A 139 -1.57 26.39 10.35
N SER A 140 -2.05 25.20 10.04
CA SER A 140 -1.51 24.34 8.99
C SER A 140 -2.64 23.74 8.18
N VAL A 141 -2.54 23.84 6.86
CA VAL A 141 -3.45 23.23 5.89
C VAL A 141 -2.65 22.35 4.96
N THR A 142 -2.96 21.05 4.97
CA THR A 142 -2.32 20.06 4.08
C THR A 142 -3.35 19.55 3.08
N ILE A 143 -3.01 19.58 1.82
CA ILE A 143 -3.77 18.99 0.72
C ILE A 143 -2.93 17.84 0.14
N GLU A 144 -3.51 16.67 0.08
CA GLU A 144 -2.86 15.45 -0.44
C GLU A 144 -3.78 14.78 -1.46
N MET A 145 -3.18 14.25 -2.51
CA MET A 145 -3.88 13.44 -3.52
C MET A 145 -3.10 12.15 -3.76
N ASP A 146 -3.82 11.03 -3.80
CA ASP A 146 -3.27 9.74 -4.19
C ASP A 146 -3.81 9.30 -5.54
N TYR A 147 -2.92 8.91 -6.42
CA TYR A 147 -3.27 8.21 -7.65
C TYR A 147 -2.55 6.87 -7.67
N LEU A 148 -3.30 5.79 -7.71
CA LEU A 148 -2.80 4.43 -7.86
C LEU A 148 -3.51 3.74 -9.01
N ASN A 149 -2.74 3.27 -9.98
CA ASN A 149 -3.21 2.35 -11.00
C ASN A 149 -2.41 1.05 -10.85
N ASP A 150 -3.08 -0.03 -10.46
CA ASP A 150 -2.48 -1.35 -10.20
C ASP A 150 -3.18 -2.40 -11.08
N ASN A 151 -2.49 -2.83 -12.12
CA ASN A 151 -2.94 -3.89 -13.01
C ASN A 151 -2.05 -5.11 -12.81
N ARG A 152 -2.60 -6.15 -12.19
CA ARG A 152 -1.87 -7.36 -11.86
C ARG A 152 -2.72 -8.60 -12.03
N THR A 153 -2.05 -9.71 -12.34
CA THR A 153 -2.69 -11.02 -12.31
C THR A 153 -2.72 -11.55 -10.85
N PRO A 154 -3.90 -11.87 -10.30
CA PRO A 154 -4.00 -12.34 -8.93
C PRO A 154 -3.31 -13.71 -8.76
N TYR A 155 -2.63 -13.88 -7.61
CA TYR A 155 -1.96 -15.15 -7.27
C TYR A 155 -2.91 -16.20 -6.68
N THR A 156 -4.16 -15.86 -6.45
CA THR A 156 -5.09 -16.61 -5.61
C THR A 156 -5.87 -17.68 -6.37
N SER A 157 -5.20 -18.51 -7.14
CA SER A 157 -5.82 -19.76 -7.55
C SER A 157 -5.40 -20.86 -6.58
N SER A 158 -6.34 -21.38 -5.81
CA SER A 158 -6.18 -22.58 -5.02
C SER A 158 -6.88 -23.75 -5.70
N VAL A 159 -6.14 -24.81 -5.92
CA VAL A 159 -6.69 -26.08 -6.44
C VAL A 159 -6.46 -27.14 -5.38
N ASN A 160 -7.48 -27.92 -5.08
CA ASN A 160 -7.32 -29.08 -4.26
C ASN A 160 -6.54 -30.14 -5.06
N LEU A 161 -5.30 -30.39 -4.64
CA LEU A 161 -4.43 -31.36 -5.26
C LEU A 161 -4.53 -32.74 -4.61
N SER A 162 -5.36 -32.91 -3.59
CA SER A 162 -5.59 -34.22 -2.97
C SER A 162 -6.46 -35.09 -3.88
N LYS A 163 -5.99 -36.30 -4.14
CA LYS A 163 -6.85 -37.36 -4.60
C LYS A 163 -7.60 -37.91 -3.39
N ASP A 164 -8.81 -38.44 -3.58
CA ASP A 164 -9.67 -39.00 -2.52
C ASP A 164 -9.05 -40.21 -1.77
N THR A 165 -7.85 -40.61 -2.10
CA THR A 165 -7.08 -41.66 -1.43
C THR A 165 -5.83 -41.07 -0.82
N GLU A 166 -5.65 -41.28 0.43
CA GLU A 166 -4.83 -40.62 1.45
C GLU A 166 -3.35 -40.31 1.15
N GLU A 167 -2.76 -40.73 0.06
CA GLU A 167 -1.30 -40.64 -0.13
C GLU A 167 -0.84 -39.98 -1.44
N ASN A 168 -1.69 -39.67 -2.38
CA ASN A 168 -1.24 -39.19 -3.69
C ASN A 168 -1.69 -37.74 -3.96
N LEU A 169 -0.77 -36.80 -3.75
CA LEU A 169 -0.86 -35.47 -4.32
C LEU A 169 -0.57 -35.54 -5.83
N TYR A 170 -1.32 -34.76 -6.63
CA TYR A 170 -0.94 -34.59 -8.04
C TYR A 170 0.42 -33.88 -8.11
N ASP A 171 1.38 -34.51 -8.77
CA ASP A 171 2.64 -33.86 -9.06
C ASP A 171 2.43 -32.81 -10.16
N MET A 172 2.60 -31.55 -9.78
CA MET A 172 2.43 -30.43 -10.68
C MET A 172 3.70 -29.58 -10.72
N PRO A 173 4.17 -29.19 -11.92
CA PRO A 173 5.28 -28.26 -12.03
C PRO A 173 4.98 -26.97 -11.26
N HIS A 174 5.94 -26.50 -10.44
CA HIS A 174 5.73 -25.31 -9.60
C HIS A 174 5.50 -24.03 -10.42
N ASN A 175 5.89 -24.01 -11.69
CA ASN A 175 5.68 -22.88 -12.59
C ASN A 175 4.34 -22.94 -13.34
N LYS A 176 3.49 -23.93 -13.06
CA LYS A 176 2.18 -24.02 -13.72
C LYS A 176 1.23 -22.98 -13.15
N PHE A 177 0.60 -22.22 -14.05
CA PHE A 177 -0.48 -21.31 -13.70
C PHE A 177 -1.81 -22.05 -13.70
N LEU A 178 -2.54 -21.99 -12.60
CA LEU A 178 -3.81 -22.71 -12.40
C LEU A 178 -5.04 -21.79 -12.43
N GLY A 179 -4.85 -20.51 -12.69
CA GLY A 179 -5.93 -19.53 -12.81
C GLY A 179 -6.43 -19.37 -14.25
N PHE A 180 -7.37 -18.44 -14.42
CA PHE A 180 -7.84 -18.03 -15.74
C PHE A 180 -6.84 -17.08 -16.41
N LYS A 181 -6.55 -17.30 -17.69
CA LYS A 181 -5.51 -16.57 -18.44
C LYS A 181 -5.76 -15.06 -18.53
N ASN A 182 -7.01 -14.63 -18.45
CA ASN A 182 -7.42 -13.23 -18.58
C ASN A 182 -7.98 -12.64 -17.27
N ASP A 183 -7.67 -13.26 -16.13
CA ASP A 183 -8.09 -12.76 -14.84
C ASP A 183 -7.12 -11.69 -14.35
N ASN A 184 -7.42 -10.44 -14.68
CA ASN A 184 -6.62 -9.27 -14.26
C ASN A 184 -7.42 -8.43 -13.28
N VAL A 185 -6.78 -7.99 -12.22
CA VAL A 185 -7.31 -6.98 -11.31
C VAL A 185 -6.79 -5.61 -11.77
N ASN A 186 -7.72 -4.74 -12.12
CA ASN A 186 -7.45 -3.33 -12.40
C ASN A 186 -8.00 -2.52 -11.21
N ASN A 187 -7.14 -1.81 -10.51
CA ASN A 187 -7.46 -0.87 -9.43
C ASN A 187 -6.91 0.51 -9.75
#